data_e42f829869481b04aa830a7942b7e456
#
_entry.id   e42f829869481b04aa830a7942b7e456
#
_cell.length_a   1.000
_cell.length_b   1.000
_cell.length_c   1.000
_cell.angle_alpha   90.00
_cell.angle_beta   90.00
_cell.angle_gamma   90.00
#
_symmetry.space_group_name_H-M   'P 1'
#
loop_
_entity.id
_entity.type
_entity.pdbx_description
1 polymer ?
#
loop_
_entity_poly.entity_id
_entity_poly.type
_entity_poly.pdbx_seq_one_letter_code
_entity_poly.pdbx_strand_id
1 'polypeptide(L)'
;SSIELESVYALTSTFLNPFKISLEPLRIKSLSFIKIIYICSMILDKDTAKKTAGFLLQIKAIKLQPSKPFTWASGWNSPIYCDNRISLSHHATRTYIREQLANAVTEHFGKPDVIAGVATGAIAHGILVAQELGLPFVYVRPEPKKHGRKNQIEGYIESGQKVVVIEDLISTGGSSLKAVKALEDIGCTVSGMAAIFTYGFDLADKNFKQANCELVTLSDYASLVDQATDTGYISDKEIKALKKWREAPDNWKGV
;
A
#
# COMPACT_ATOMS: atom_id res chain seq x y z
N SER A 1 -26.97 -21.69 19.98
CA SER A 1 -28.18 -21.49 20.77
C SER A 1 -28.99 -20.34 20.13
N SER A 2 -30.30 -20.58 20.06
CA SER A 2 -31.27 -19.87 19.23
C SER A 2 -31.74 -18.51 19.76
N ILE A 3 -30.98 -17.77 20.53
CA ILE A 3 -31.39 -16.54 21.22
C ILE A 3 -30.72 -15.26 20.67
N GLU A 4 -29.66 -15.36 19.88
CA GLU A 4 -28.95 -14.19 19.33
C GLU A 4 -29.47 -13.69 17.97
N LEU A 5 -30.38 -14.40 17.32
CA LEU A 5 -30.93 -14.01 16.01
C LEU A 5 -32.19 -13.14 16.07
N GLU A 6 -32.86 -13.07 17.22
CA GLU A 6 -34.09 -12.26 17.37
C GLU A 6 -33.85 -10.78 17.67
N SER A 7 -32.66 -10.41 18.18
CA SER A 7 -32.36 -9.01 18.51
C SER A 7 -32.00 -8.12 17.31
N VAL A 8 -31.65 -8.72 16.17
CA VAL A 8 -31.29 -7.97 14.95
C VAL A 8 -32.53 -7.62 14.10
N TYR A 9 -33.62 -8.37 14.27
CA TYR A 9 -34.88 -8.13 13.54
C TYR A 9 -35.76 -7.02 14.13
N ALA A 10 -35.54 -6.65 15.40
CA ALA A 10 -36.39 -5.66 16.09
C ALA A 10 -36.03 -4.20 15.80
N LEU A 11 -34.90 -3.92 15.20
CA LEU A 11 -34.43 -2.53 14.98
C LEU A 11 -34.68 -1.99 13.55
N THR A 12 -35.24 -2.80 12.64
CA THR A 12 -35.46 -2.37 11.25
C THR A 12 -36.93 -2.14 10.87
N SER A 13 -37.88 -2.23 11.82
CA SER A 13 -39.32 -2.19 11.50
C SER A 13 -40.01 -0.82 11.64
N THR A 14 -39.28 0.28 11.93
CA THR A 14 -39.94 1.55 12.31
C THR A 14 -39.91 2.66 11.25
N PHE A 15 -39.24 2.53 10.13
CA PHE A 15 -39.27 3.52 9.07
C PHE A 15 -39.20 2.87 7.70
N LEU A 16 -40.36 2.64 7.04
CA LEU A 16 -40.57 2.83 5.60
C LEU A 16 -41.95 2.31 5.18
N ASN A 17 -42.75 3.22 4.63
CA ASN A 17 -44.09 3.03 4.08
C ASN A 17 -44.04 2.69 2.56
N PRO A 18 -45.13 2.32 1.89
CA PRO A 18 -45.29 1.00 1.27
C PRO A 18 -45.13 1.02 -0.24
N PHE A 19 -44.13 0.35 -0.76
CA PHE A 19 -44.23 -0.22 -2.10
C PHE A 19 -43.98 -1.73 -1.99
N LYS A 20 -45.04 -2.51 -2.35
CA LYS A 20 -44.95 -3.97 -2.45
C LYS A 20 -43.94 -4.33 -3.54
N ILE A 21 -42.74 -4.75 -3.12
CA ILE A 21 -41.82 -5.49 -3.97
C ILE A 21 -41.82 -6.94 -3.45
N SER A 22 -42.26 -7.86 -4.32
CA SER A 22 -42.23 -9.28 -4.07
C SER A 22 -40.78 -9.73 -3.87
N LEU A 23 -40.41 -10.11 -2.65
CA LEU A 23 -39.12 -10.72 -2.33
C LEU A 23 -39.22 -12.22 -2.62
N GLU A 24 -38.80 -12.63 -3.81
CA GLU A 24 -38.32 -14.01 -4.02
C GLU A 24 -37.06 -14.23 -3.22
N PRO A 25 -36.85 -15.38 -2.56
CA PRO A 25 -35.66 -15.64 -1.77
C PRO A 25 -34.45 -15.82 -2.69
N LEU A 26 -33.65 -14.76 -2.85
CA LEU A 26 -32.30 -14.86 -3.44
C LEU A 26 -31.46 -15.79 -2.55
N ARG A 27 -31.31 -17.05 -2.97
CA ARG A 27 -30.31 -17.97 -2.44
C ARG A 27 -28.95 -17.30 -2.62
N ILE A 28 -28.39 -16.75 -1.54
CA ILE A 28 -27.01 -16.25 -1.50
C ILE A 28 -26.10 -17.46 -1.66
N LYS A 29 -25.66 -17.72 -2.89
CA LYS A 29 -24.55 -18.65 -3.15
C LYS A 29 -23.27 -17.92 -2.81
N SER A 30 -22.67 -18.38 -1.72
CA SER A 30 -21.26 -18.25 -1.32
C SER A 30 -20.69 -16.85 -1.04
N LEU A 31 -20.08 -16.74 0.12
CA LEU A 31 -19.20 -15.68 0.61
C LEU A 31 -18.03 -15.28 -0.33
N SER A 32 -17.89 -15.95 -1.48
CA SER A 32 -16.88 -15.61 -2.50
C SER A 32 -17.18 -14.33 -3.28
N PHE A 33 -18.44 -13.83 -3.26
CA PHE A 33 -18.81 -12.62 -4.00
C PHE A 33 -18.41 -11.30 -3.31
N ILE A 34 -18.20 -11.32 -1.99
CA ILE A 34 -17.78 -10.12 -1.24
C ILE A 34 -16.28 -9.85 -1.43
N LYS A 35 -15.49 -10.86 -1.76
CA LYS A 35 -14.04 -10.73 -1.97
C LYS A 35 -13.64 -10.07 -3.29
N ILE A 36 -14.54 -9.96 -4.26
CA ILE A 36 -14.26 -9.41 -5.60
C ILE A 36 -14.26 -7.87 -5.63
N ILE A 37 -14.84 -7.20 -4.63
CA ILE A 37 -14.98 -5.73 -4.62
C ILE A 37 -13.76 -5.00 -4.03
N TYR A 38 -12.82 -5.70 -3.39
CA TYR A 38 -11.73 -5.10 -2.61
C TYR A 38 -10.31 -5.25 -3.19
N ILE A 39 -10.14 -5.54 -4.47
CA ILE A 39 -8.80 -5.51 -5.09
C ILE A 39 -8.62 -4.19 -5.83
N CYS A 40 -8.59 -3.11 -5.08
CA CYS A 40 -8.07 -1.82 -5.52
C CYS A 40 -7.02 -1.41 -4.48
N SER A 41 -5.92 -0.78 -4.88
CA SER A 41 -5.00 -0.21 -3.91
C SER A 41 -5.77 0.79 -3.05
N MET A 42 -5.75 0.57 -1.74
CA MET A 42 -6.55 1.31 -0.78
C MET A 42 -5.62 2.10 0.14
N ILE A 43 -5.88 3.39 0.32
CA ILE A 43 -5.27 4.11 1.43
C ILE A 43 -5.89 3.60 2.74
N LEU A 44 -5.07 3.50 3.79
CA LEU A 44 -5.52 3.05 5.12
C LEU A 44 -6.73 3.87 5.59
N ASP A 45 -6.55 5.20 5.62
CA ASP A 45 -7.60 6.19 5.82
C ASP A 45 -7.12 7.57 5.36
N LYS A 46 -8.05 8.53 5.21
CA LYS A 46 -7.72 9.87 4.70
C LYS A 46 -6.84 10.70 5.63
N ASP A 47 -7.01 10.57 6.94
CA ASP A 47 -6.25 11.35 7.92
C ASP A 47 -4.82 10.85 7.98
N THR A 48 -4.61 9.54 8.03
CA THR A 48 -3.29 8.91 7.91
C THR A 48 -2.63 9.27 6.59
N ALA A 49 -3.36 9.31 5.47
CA ALA A 49 -2.79 9.63 4.17
C ALA A 49 -2.30 11.09 4.11
N LYS A 50 -3.08 12.05 4.56
CA LYS A 50 -2.68 13.47 4.65
C LYS A 50 -1.50 13.67 5.61
N LYS A 51 -1.56 13.06 6.80
CA LYS A 51 -0.50 13.19 7.80
C LYS A 51 0.82 12.57 7.34
N THR A 52 0.77 11.40 6.71
CA THR A 52 1.94 10.76 6.10
C THR A 52 2.53 11.65 5.01
N ALA A 53 1.71 12.17 4.09
CA ALA A 53 2.14 13.11 3.05
C ALA A 53 2.82 14.35 3.65
N GLY A 54 2.23 14.92 4.70
CA GLY A 54 2.80 16.08 5.41
C GLY A 54 4.19 15.80 5.99
N PHE A 55 4.37 14.67 6.66
CA PHE A 55 5.68 14.26 7.16
C PHE A 55 6.70 14.07 6.04
N LEU A 56 6.33 13.40 4.95
CA LEU A 56 7.25 13.11 3.84
C LEU A 56 7.67 14.39 3.11
N LEU A 57 6.77 15.38 2.98
CA LEU A 57 7.10 16.71 2.44
C LEU A 57 8.02 17.49 3.40
N GLN A 58 7.70 17.53 4.69
CA GLN A 58 8.44 18.26 5.72
C GLN A 58 9.90 17.82 5.80
N ILE A 59 10.16 16.51 5.79
CA ILE A 59 11.53 15.95 5.85
C ILE A 59 12.20 15.89 4.46
N LYS A 60 11.53 16.36 3.41
CA LYS A 60 12.00 16.33 2.00
C LYS A 60 12.28 14.90 1.48
N ALA A 61 11.63 13.89 2.06
CA ALA A 61 11.58 12.54 1.50
C ALA A 61 10.84 12.55 0.15
N ILE A 62 9.80 13.37 0.04
CA ILE A 62 9.17 13.69 -1.24
C ILE A 62 9.42 15.16 -1.58
N LYS A 63 9.78 15.40 -2.83
CA LYS A 63 10.01 16.74 -3.39
C LYS A 63 9.14 16.93 -4.63
N LEU A 64 8.45 18.07 -4.70
CA LEU A 64 7.65 18.50 -5.84
C LEU A 64 8.35 19.65 -6.53
N GLN A 65 8.80 19.48 -7.78
CA GLN A 65 9.53 20.48 -8.57
C GLN A 65 9.09 20.45 -10.05
N PRO A 66 7.88 20.89 -10.38
CA PRO A 66 7.38 20.84 -11.75
C PRO A 66 8.18 21.72 -12.74
N SER A 67 8.68 22.87 -12.26
CA SER A 67 9.50 23.81 -13.08
C SER A 67 10.93 23.33 -13.30
N LYS A 68 11.44 22.39 -12.50
CA LYS A 68 12.77 21.78 -12.64
C LYS A 68 12.66 20.27 -12.40
N PRO A 69 12.12 19.53 -13.36
CA PRO A 69 11.80 18.12 -13.18
C PRO A 69 13.04 17.25 -12.91
N PHE A 70 12.80 16.15 -12.22
CA PHE A 70 13.77 15.08 -12.02
C PHE A 70 13.76 14.16 -13.23
N THR A 71 14.88 13.48 -13.50
CA THR A 71 14.92 12.35 -14.43
C THR A 71 15.00 11.06 -13.62
N TRP A 72 14.00 10.18 -13.75
CA TRP A 72 13.99 8.87 -13.10
C TRP A 72 14.96 7.91 -13.79
N ALA A 73 15.31 6.82 -13.11
CA ALA A 73 16.15 5.76 -13.67
C ALA A 73 15.58 5.12 -14.94
N SER A 74 14.25 5.19 -15.12
CA SER A 74 13.56 4.79 -16.35
C SER A 74 13.79 5.74 -17.55
N GLY A 75 14.41 6.90 -17.31
CA GLY A 75 14.55 7.99 -18.29
C GLY A 75 13.36 8.96 -18.34
N TRP A 76 12.31 8.72 -17.57
CA TRP A 76 11.14 9.61 -17.54
C TRP A 76 11.44 10.91 -16.80
N ASN A 77 10.94 12.02 -17.34
CA ASN A 77 10.90 13.27 -16.60
C ASN A 77 9.75 13.24 -15.59
N SER A 78 10.04 13.66 -14.37
CA SER A 78 9.05 13.65 -13.30
C SER A 78 9.10 14.93 -12.46
N PRO A 79 7.98 15.56 -12.16
CA PRO A 79 7.90 16.69 -11.24
C PRO A 79 8.00 16.28 -9.77
N ILE A 80 8.03 14.95 -9.50
CA ILE A 80 8.10 14.37 -8.16
C ILE A 80 9.31 13.45 -8.04
N TYR A 81 10.00 13.54 -6.90
CA TYR A 81 11.02 12.61 -6.46
C TYR A 81 10.65 12.09 -5.07
N CYS A 82 10.72 10.79 -4.88
CA CYS A 82 10.41 10.14 -3.62
C CYS A 82 11.57 9.25 -3.18
N ASP A 83 12.04 9.46 -1.94
CA ASP A 83 12.99 8.59 -1.25
C ASP A 83 12.54 8.42 0.21
N ASN A 84 11.70 7.43 0.45
CA ASN A 84 11.13 7.17 1.77
C ASN A 84 12.18 6.72 2.79
N ARG A 85 13.37 6.30 2.38
CA ARG A 85 14.49 5.93 3.26
C ARG A 85 14.98 7.13 4.09
N ILE A 86 14.77 8.36 3.64
CA ILE A 86 15.08 9.57 4.42
C ILE A 86 14.32 9.57 5.75
N SER A 87 13.12 9.00 5.80
CA SER A 87 12.33 8.91 7.02
C SER A 87 13.03 8.15 8.16
N LEU A 88 13.94 7.25 7.82
CA LEU A 88 14.71 6.45 8.80
C LEU A 88 15.57 7.33 9.72
N SER A 89 16.02 8.48 9.22
CA SER A 89 16.85 9.45 9.98
C SER A 89 16.02 10.44 10.81
N HIS A 90 14.68 10.44 10.66
CA HIS A 90 13.77 11.33 11.37
C HIS A 90 12.93 10.55 12.38
N HIS A 91 13.33 10.58 13.66
CA HIS A 91 12.74 9.75 14.71
C HIS A 91 11.21 9.80 14.77
N ALA A 92 10.62 10.99 14.80
CA ALA A 92 9.16 11.15 14.88
C ALA A 92 8.44 10.56 13.66
N THR A 93 8.93 10.86 12.44
CA THR A 93 8.37 10.33 11.21
C THR A 93 8.54 8.82 11.11
N ARG A 94 9.72 8.31 11.44
CA ARG A 94 10.00 6.87 11.45
C ARG A 94 9.08 6.11 12.42
N THR A 95 8.90 6.66 13.64
CA THR A 95 8.00 6.07 14.64
C THR A 95 6.56 6.03 14.12
N TYR A 96 6.07 7.16 13.60
CA TYR A 96 4.74 7.24 13.03
C TYR A 96 4.52 6.24 11.88
N ILE A 97 5.44 6.18 10.92
CA ILE A 97 5.36 5.23 9.79
C ILE A 97 5.34 3.78 10.30
N ARG A 98 6.20 3.42 11.26
CA ARG A 98 6.20 2.09 11.89
C ARG A 98 4.83 1.74 12.46
N GLU A 99 4.27 2.63 13.29
CA GLU A 99 2.97 2.43 13.94
C GLU A 99 1.85 2.28 12.92
N GLN A 100 1.80 3.15 11.90
CA GLN A 100 0.74 3.10 10.90
C GLN A 100 0.86 1.86 9.99
N LEU A 101 2.07 1.42 9.63
CA LEU A 101 2.25 0.16 8.89
C LEU A 101 1.86 -1.05 9.75
N ALA A 102 2.19 -1.06 11.04
CA ALA A 102 1.77 -2.13 11.95
C ALA A 102 0.23 -2.18 12.09
N ASN A 103 -0.43 -1.02 12.20
CA ASN A 103 -1.88 -0.92 12.18
C ASN A 103 -2.47 -1.45 10.87
N ALA A 104 -1.93 -1.03 9.72
CA ALA A 104 -2.36 -1.52 8.42
C ALA A 104 -2.27 -3.05 8.30
N VAL A 105 -1.17 -3.64 8.81
CA VAL A 105 -1.00 -5.09 8.85
C VAL A 105 -2.10 -5.75 9.66
N THR A 106 -2.35 -5.28 10.88
CA THR A 106 -3.31 -5.92 11.79
C THR A 106 -4.75 -5.74 11.34
N GLU A 107 -5.12 -4.58 10.83
CA GLU A 107 -6.50 -4.26 10.44
C GLU A 107 -6.91 -4.94 9.13
N HIS A 108 -6.03 -4.98 8.12
CA HIS A 108 -6.35 -5.51 6.80
C HIS A 108 -5.97 -6.98 6.61
N PHE A 109 -4.84 -7.41 7.18
CA PHE A 109 -4.31 -8.76 6.95
C PHE A 109 -4.36 -9.66 8.17
N GLY A 110 -4.77 -9.12 9.32
CA GLY A 110 -4.84 -9.85 10.57
C GLY A 110 -3.45 -10.15 11.15
N LYS A 111 -3.26 -11.36 11.68
CA LYS A 111 -1.99 -11.77 12.29
C LYS A 111 -1.21 -12.70 11.34
N PRO A 112 -0.17 -12.20 10.64
CA PRO A 112 0.73 -13.05 9.87
C PRO A 112 1.69 -13.81 10.80
N ASP A 113 2.37 -14.81 10.25
CA ASP A 113 3.43 -15.54 10.95
C ASP A 113 4.78 -14.82 10.80
N VAL A 114 4.99 -14.10 9.67
CA VAL A 114 6.25 -13.45 9.30
C VAL A 114 5.98 -12.13 8.58
N ILE A 115 6.81 -11.13 8.82
CA ILE A 115 6.89 -9.91 8.03
C ILE A 115 8.03 -10.02 7.03
N ALA A 116 7.79 -9.67 5.77
CA ALA A 116 8.81 -9.67 4.72
C ALA A 116 9.03 -8.25 4.19
N GLY A 117 10.25 -7.75 4.21
CA GLY A 117 10.60 -6.45 3.60
C GLY A 117 11.10 -6.61 2.16
N VAL A 118 10.69 -5.73 1.24
CA VAL A 118 11.26 -5.70 -0.11
C VAL A 118 12.59 -4.96 -0.09
N ALA A 119 13.66 -5.62 -0.51
CA ALA A 119 14.97 -4.99 -0.57
C ALA A 119 15.06 -4.00 -1.75
N THR A 120 15.66 -2.84 -1.55
CA THR A 120 16.43 -2.45 -0.36
C THR A 120 15.64 -1.46 0.52
N GLY A 121 14.71 -0.69 -0.06
CA GLY A 121 14.05 0.45 0.58
C GLY A 121 13.25 0.05 1.81
N ALA A 122 12.59 -1.10 1.76
CA ALA A 122 11.69 -1.53 2.83
C ALA A 122 12.32 -2.46 3.87
N ILE A 123 13.60 -2.81 3.78
CA ILE A 123 14.24 -3.68 4.80
C ILE A 123 14.11 -3.05 6.19
N ALA A 124 14.53 -1.79 6.34
CA ALA A 124 14.55 -1.14 7.64
C ALA A 124 13.12 -0.87 8.15
N HIS A 125 12.18 -0.50 7.29
CA HIS A 125 10.78 -0.33 7.65
C HIS A 125 10.15 -1.66 8.05
N GLY A 126 10.41 -2.73 7.29
CA GLY A 126 9.90 -4.06 7.58
C GLY A 126 10.37 -4.61 8.91
N ILE A 127 11.67 -4.46 9.26
CA ILE A 127 12.16 -4.91 10.56
C ILE A 127 11.54 -4.12 11.72
N LEU A 128 11.30 -2.82 11.53
CA LEU A 128 10.63 -2.01 12.55
C LEU A 128 9.17 -2.43 12.77
N VAL A 129 8.45 -2.77 11.69
CA VAL A 129 7.08 -3.32 11.77
C VAL A 129 7.07 -4.69 12.44
N ALA A 130 7.99 -5.57 12.06
CA ALA A 130 8.13 -6.88 12.68
C ALA A 130 8.39 -6.78 14.19
N GLN A 131 9.27 -5.85 14.60
CA GLN A 131 9.55 -5.58 16.01
C GLN A 131 8.31 -5.05 16.75
N GLU A 132 7.54 -4.14 16.13
CA GLU A 132 6.31 -3.59 16.72
C GLU A 132 5.27 -4.68 16.97
N LEU A 133 5.15 -5.61 16.02
CA LEU A 133 4.18 -6.72 16.08
C LEU A 133 4.70 -7.95 16.84
N GLY A 134 5.97 -7.97 17.25
CA GLY A 134 6.60 -9.12 17.91
C GLY A 134 6.69 -10.35 16.99
N LEU A 135 6.94 -10.15 15.69
CA LEU A 135 6.97 -11.18 14.66
C LEU A 135 8.37 -11.40 14.08
N PRO A 136 8.66 -12.61 13.55
CA PRO A 136 9.83 -12.87 12.74
C PRO A 136 9.91 -11.97 11.51
N PHE A 137 11.14 -11.73 11.02
CA PHE A 137 11.39 -10.92 9.85
C PHE A 137 12.28 -11.61 8.84
N VAL A 138 11.95 -11.47 7.56
CA VAL A 138 12.79 -11.80 6.41
C VAL A 138 12.80 -10.64 5.43
N TYR A 139 13.76 -10.62 4.48
CA TYR A 139 13.68 -9.69 3.37
C TYR A 139 13.92 -10.37 2.04
N VAL A 140 13.30 -9.84 0.98
CA VAL A 140 13.36 -10.40 -0.35
C VAL A 140 14.22 -9.52 -1.24
N ARG A 141 15.28 -10.08 -1.82
CA ARG A 141 16.19 -9.40 -2.73
C ARG A 141 15.57 -9.25 -4.12
N PRO A 142 15.96 -8.22 -4.89
CA PRO A 142 15.51 -8.06 -6.28
C PRO A 142 15.85 -9.27 -7.16
N GLU A 143 17.01 -9.89 -6.91
CA GLU A 143 17.51 -11.06 -7.63
C GLU A 143 18.17 -12.06 -6.69
N PRO A 144 18.17 -13.36 -7.05
CA PRO A 144 18.90 -14.41 -6.32
C PRO A 144 20.41 -14.11 -6.26
N LYS A 145 21.08 -14.66 -5.22
CA LYS A 145 22.55 -14.60 -5.12
C LYS A 145 23.21 -15.27 -6.32
N LYS A 146 24.22 -14.62 -6.89
CA LYS A 146 25.03 -15.17 -8.00
C LYS A 146 25.92 -16.35 -7.55
N HIS A 147 26.27 -16.41 -6.25
CA HIS A 147 27.14 -17.42 -5.66
C HIS A 147 26.57 -17.97 -4.36
N GLY A 148 26.86 -19.25 -4.04
CA GLY A 148 26.35 -19.93 -2.85
C GLY A 148 24.95 -20.51 -3.04
N ARG A 149 24.16 -20.56 -1.93
CA ARG A 149 22.75 -20.91 -2.03
C ARG A 149 22.05 -19.79 -2.83
N LYS A 150 21.42 -20.13 -3.95
CA LYS A 150 20.71 -19.20 -4.84
C LYS A 150 19.43 -18.64 -4.18
N ASN A 151 19.53 -18.26 -2.90
CA ASN A 151 18.38 -17.75 -2.16
C ASN A 151 18.13 -16.30 -2.53
N GLN A 152 16.87 -16.00 -2.84
CA GLN A 152 16.37 -14.65 -3.01
C GLN A 152 15.84 -14.08 -1.69
N ILE A 153 15.47 -14.94 -0.73
CA ILE A 153 14.96 -14.56 0.58
C ILE A 153 16.08 -14.73 1.61
N GLU A 154 16.27 -13.72 2.42
CA GLU A 154 17.25 -13.68 3.50
C GLU A 154 16.53 -13.70 4.85
N GLY A 155 16.99 -14.54 5.75
CA GLY A 155 16.37 -14.89 7.01
C GLY A 155 15.88 -16.34 6.99
N TYR A 156 15.10 -16.72 7.99
CA TYR A 156 14.51 -18.05 8.10
C TYR A 156 12.99 -17.97 7.91
N ILE A 157 12.47 -18.78 7.01
CA ILE A 157 11.04 -18.88 6.70
C ILE A 157 10.73 -20.29 6.21
N GLU A 158 9.54 -20.80 6.53
CA GLU A 158 9.08 -22.14 6.18
C GLU A 158 7.86 -22.09 5.25
N SER A 159 7.74 -23.11 4.42
CA SER A 159 6.54 -23.35 3.60
C SER A 159 5.30 -23.44 4.50
N GLY A 160 4.19 -22.89 4.04
CA GLY A 160 2.91 -22.85 4.75
C GLY A 160 2.72 -21.61 5.64
N GLN A 161 3.77 -20.84 5.94
CA GLN A 161 3.64 -19.63 6.74
C GLN A 161 2.87 -18.53 5.99
N LYS A 162 2.09 -17.75 6.76
CA LYS A 162 1.39 -16.54 6.29
C LYS A 162 2.32 -15.34 6.39
N VAL A 163 2.46 -14.60 5.31
CA VAL A 163 3.39 -13.47 5.19
C VAL A 163 2.64 -12.20 4.80
N VAL A 164 2.97 -11.08 5.45
CA VAL A 164 2.63 -9.75 4.95
C VAL A 164 3.91 -9.08 4.47
N VAL A 165 3.86 -8.51 3.27
CA VAL A 165 4.99 -7.83 2.64
C VAL A 165 4.96 -6.34 2.97
N ILE A 166 6.10 -5.77 3.34
CA ILE A 166 6.28 -4.32 3.54
C ILE A 166 7.09 -3.75 2.40
N GLU A 167 6.60 -2.62 1.86
CA GLU A 167 7.27 -1.88 0.78
C GLU A 167 7.38 -0.39 1.14
N ASP A 168 8.39 0.30 0.62
CA ASP A 168 8.55 1.73 0.85
C ASP A 168 7.83 2.58 -0.22
N LEU A 169 7.82 2.13 -1.47
CA LEU A 169 7.27 2.88 -2.60
C LEU A 169 6.70 1.98 -3.68
N ILE A 170 5.45 2.18 -4.03
CA ILE A 170 4.82 1.55 -5.20
C ILE A 170 4.79 2.52 -6.38
N SER A 171 5.50 2.19 -7.46
CA SER A 171 5.39 2.83 -8.76
C SER A 171 4.43 2.01 -9.65
N THR A 172 4.97 1.06 -10.41
CA THR A 172 4.17 0.13 -11.22
C THR A 172 3.91 -1.22 -10.51
N GLY A 173 4.51 -1.45 -9.35
CA GLY A 173 4.39 -2.69 -8.59
C GLY A 173 5.24 -3.87 -9.07
N GLY A 174 5.95 -3.72 -10.20
CA GLY A 174 6.65 -4.86 -10.80
C GLY A 174 7.73 -5.50 -9.93
N SER A 175 8.57 -4.69 -9.25
CA SER A 175 9.59 -5.20 -8.30
C SER A 175 8.97 -5.80 -7.06
N SER A 176 7.97 -5.14 -6.52
CA SER A 176 7.26 -5.54 -5.30
C SER A 176 6.54 -6.89 -5.49
N LEU A 177 5.88 -7.07 -6.64
CA LEU A 177 5.20 -8.32 -6.98
C LEU A 177 6.16 -9.48 -7.29
N LYS A 178 7.39 -9.20 -7.75
CA LYS A 178 8.44 -10.24 -7.83
C LYS A 178 8.81 -10.75 -6.44
N ALA A 179 8.81 -9.91 -5.42
CA ALA A 179 9.05 -10.34 -4.04
C ALA A 179 7.89 -11.20 -3.52
N VAL A 180 6.65 -10.86 -3.81
CA VAL A 180 5.47 -11.69 -3.51
C VAL A 180 5.62 -13.07 -4.15
N LYS A 181 5.91 -13.12 -5.45
CA LYS A 181 6.10 -14.37 -6.19
C LYS A 181 7.23 -15.23 -5.60
N ALA A 182 8.35 -14.64 -5.19
CA ALA A 182 9.45 -15.38 -4.58
C ALA A 182 9.06 -16.05 -3.25
N LEU A 183 8.18 -15.43 -2.45
CA LEU A 183 7.63 -16.01 -1.22
C LEU A 183 6.65 -17.13 -1.53
N GLU A 184 5.78 -16.95 -2.50
CA GLU A 184 4.83 -17.97 -2.94
C GLU A 184 5.54 -19.19 -3.54
N ASP A 185 6.62 -19.00 -4.30
CA ASP A 185 7.41 -20.07 -4.91
C ASP A 185 8.06 -21.02 -3.90
N ILE A 186 8.30 -20.57 -2.67
CA ILE A 186 8.76 -21.43 -1.57
C ILE A 186 7.61 -22.00 -0.73
N GLY A 187 6.34 -21.80 -1.15
CA GLY A 187 5.15 -22.35 -0.52
C GLY A 187 4.56 -21.51 0.62
N CYS A 188 4.93 -20.23 0.75
CA CYS A 188 4.28 -19.31 1.68
C CYS A 188 2.95 -18.80 1.13
N THR A 189 2.07 -18.36 2.03
CA THR A 189 0.83 -17.66 1.68
C THR A 189 1.01 -16.17 1.92
N VAL A 190 1.09 -15.36 0.85
CA VAL A 190 1.15 -13.91 0.99
C VAL A 190 -0.27 -13.37 1.20
N SER A 191 -0.54 -12.82 2.39
CA SER A 191 -1.84 -12.24 2.74
C SER A 191 -2.09 -10.91 2.05
N GLY A 192 -1.02 -10.15 1.76
CA GLY A 192 -1.05 -8.88 1.07
C GLY A 192 0.21 -8.07 1.31
N MET A 193 0.15 -6.81 0.90
CA MET A 193 1.27 -5.86 0.99
C MET A 193 0.82 -4.55 1.62
N ALA A 194 1.61 -4.03 2.58
CA ALA A 194 1.46 -2.69 3.12
C ALA A 194 2.64 -1.83 2.67
N ALA A 195 2.37 -0.62 2.13
CA ALA A 195 3.40 0.27 1.64
C ALA A 195 3.26 1.69 2.21
N ILE A 196 4.37 2.43 2.28
CA ILE A 196 4.35 3.81 2.79
C ILE A 196 3.65 4.72 1.78
N PHE A 197 3.97 4.60 0.49
CA PHE A 197 3.49 5.52 -0.54
C PHE A 197 3.27 4.82 -1.88
N THR A 198 2.24 5.27 -2.61
CA THR A 198 2.04 4.88 -4.02
C THR A 198 1.86 6.11 -4.91
N TYR A 199 2.37 6.03 -6.14
CA TYR A 199 2.00 7.00 -7.18
C TYR A 199 0.56 6.77 -7.69
N GLY A 200 -0.08 5.64 -7.37
CA GLY A 200 -1.44 5.30 -7.76
C GLY A 200 -1.61 5.15 -9.28
N PHE A 201 -0.60 4.68 -10.00
CA PHE A 201 -0.75 4.43 -11.44
C PHE A 201 -1.69 3.27 -11.70
N ASP A 202 -2.56 3.41 -12.72
CA ASP A 202 -3.50 2.37 -13.14
C ASP A 202 -2.80 1.04 -13.49
N LEU A 203 -1.54 1.12 -13.91
CA LEU A 203 -0.72 -0.06 -14.17
C LEU A 203 -0.40 -0.83 -12.88
N ALA A 204 -0.15 -0.12 -11.77
CA ALA A 204 0.05 -0.76 -10.47
C ALA A 204 -1.22 -1.50 -10.04
N ASP A 205 -2.37 -0.85 -10.10
CA ASP A 205 -3.66 -1.46 -9.75
C ASP A 205 -3.95 -2.71 -10.58
N LYS A 206 -3.70 -2.66 -11.89
CA LYS A 206 -3.83 -3.82 -12.77
C LYS A 206 -2.89 -4.96 -12.38
N ASN A 207 -1.63 -4.65 -12.11
CA ASN A 207 -0.61 -5.65 -11.75
C ASN A 207 -0.94 -6.32 -10.41
N PHE A 208 -1.29 -5.55 -9.37
CA PHE A 208 -1.68 -6.09 -8.06
C PHE A 208 -2.95 -6.94 -8.15
N LYS A 209 -3.93 -6.50 -8.93
CA LYS A 209 -5.15 -7.26 -9.20
C LYS A 209 -4.87 -8.58 -9.92
N GLN A 210 -4.03 -8.57 -10.94
CA GLN A 210 -3.63 -9.78 -11.67
C GLN A 210 -2.86 -10.76 -10.77
N ALA A 211 -2.02 -10.25 -9.87
CA ALA A 211 -1.30 -11.04 -8.90
C ALA A 211 -2.17 -11.53 -7.72
N ASN A 212 -3.44 -11.12 -7.66
CA ASN A 212 -4.33 -11.39 -6.51
C ASN A 212 -3.70 -11.00 -5.17
N CYS A 213 -2.88 -9.93 -5.16
CA CYS A 213 -2.22 -9.40 -3.99
C CYS A 213 -2.92 -8.09 -3.57
N GLU A 214 -3.51 -8.09 -2.38
CA GLU A 214 -4.11 -6.88 -1.81
C GLU A 214 -3.01 -5.88 -1.42
N LEU A 215 -3.22 -4.60 -1.75
CA LEU A 215 -2.29 -3.52 -1.45
C LEU A 215 -2.97 -2.46 -0.59
N VAL A 216 -2.39 -2.17 0.58
CA VAL A 216 -2.77 -1.05 1.44
C VAL A 216 -1.61 -0.07 1.53
N THR A 217 -1.87 1.23 1.40
CA THR A 217 -0.83 2.26 1.47
C THR A 217 -1.15 3.29 2.54
N LEU A 218 -0.13 3.83 3.19
CA LEU A 218 -0.31 4.91 4.18
C LEU A 218 -0.64 6.24 3.50
N SER A 219 -0.12 6.47 2.29
CA SER A 219 -0.42 7.68 1.52
C SER A 219 -0.29 7.41 0.02
N ASP A 220 -0.84 8.32 -0.76
CA ASP A 220 -0.81 8.28 -2.22
C ASP A 220 -0.52 9.65 -2.85
N TYR A 221 -0.39 9.67 -4.17
CA TYR A 221 -0.14 10.89 -4.93
C TYR A 221 -1.25 11.93 -4.78
N ALA A 222 -2.51 11.53 -4.71
CA ALA A 222 -3.63 12.45 -4.59
C ALA A 222 -3.59 13.16 -3.23
N SER A 223 -3.46 12.41 -2.14
CA SER A 223 -3.32 12.94 -0.77
C SER A 223 -2.09 13.82 -0.62
N LEU A 224 -0.99 13.50 -1.31
CA LEU A 224 0.23 14.31 -1.33
C LEU A 224 -0.01 15.68 -1.98
N VAL A 225 -0.66 15.71 -3.16
CA VAL A 225 -0.95 16.96 -3.87
C VAL A 225 -1.93 17.81 -3.07
N ASP A 226 -2.96 17.19 -2.47
CA ASP A 226 -3.92 17.88 -1.61
C ASP A 226 -3.20 18.50 -0.39
N GLN A 227 -2.35 17.74 0.31
CA GLN A 227 -1.59 18.23 1.45
C GLN A 227 -0.61 19.35 1.07
N ALA A 228 0.06 19.22 -0.08
CA ALA A 228 0.98 20.25 -0.58
C ALA A 228 0.24 21.55 -0.95
N THR A 229 -1.00 21.43 -1.43
CA THR A 229 -1.90 22.56 -1.72
C THR A 229 -2.36 23.24 -0.44
N ASP A 230 -2.90 22.46 0.50
CA ASP A 230 -3.44 22.95 1.77
C ASP A 230 -2.38 23.71 2.60
N THR A 231 -1.12 23.31 2.49
CA THR A 231 0.01 23.93 3.21
C THR A 231 0.73 25.03 2.43
N GLY A 232 0.31 25.34 1.20
CA GLY A 232 0.98 26.32 0.35
C GLY A 232 2.40 25.90 -0.09
N TYR A 233 2.69 24.58 -0.05
CA TYR A 233 3.97 24.03 -0.49
C TYR A 233 4.18 24.18 -2.01
N ILE A 234 3.09 24.17 -2.77
CA ILE A 234 3.05 24.36 -4.23
C ILE A 234 2.04 25.45 -4.61
N SER A 235 2.30 26.14 -5.71
CA SER A 235 1.42 27.16 -6.30
C SER A 235 0.36 26.54 -7.22
N ASP A 236 -0.72 27.28 -7.52
CA ASP A 236 -1.76 26.87 -8.46
C ASP A 236 -1.25 26.46 -9.85
N LYS A 237 -0.18 27.15 -10.31
CA LYS A 237 0.47 26.82 -11.58
C LYS A 237 1.12 25.44 -11.52
N GLU A 238 1.78 25.13 -10.40
CA GLU A 238 2.45 23.85 -10.18
C GLU A 238 1.44 22.71 -10.01
N ILE A 239 0.30 22.96 -9.38
CA ILE A 239 -0.80 21.99 -9.28
C ILE A 239 -1.28 21.55 -10.67
N LYS A 240 -1.44 22.49 -11.61
CA LYS A 240 -1.83 22.17 -12.99
C LYS A 240 -0.78 21.31 -13.70
N ALA A 241 0.50 21.57 -13.47
CA ALA A 241 1.60 20.79 -14.03
C ALA A 241 1.63 19.36 -13.46
N LEU A 242 1.40 19.19 -12.16
CA LEU A 242 1.33 17.91 -11.49
C LEU A 242 0.15 17.06 -11.99
N LYS A 243 -1.03 17.66 -12.16
CA LYS A 243 -2.19 16.99 -12.75
C LYS A 243 -1.90 16.51 -14.17
N LYS A 244 -1.32 17.39 -15.01
CA LYS A 244 -0.98 17.02 -16.39
C LYS A 244 0.07 15.90 -16.47
N TRP A 245 1.06 15.89 -15.56
CA TRP A 245 2.01 14.80 -15.48
C TRP A 245 1.31 13.47 -15.14
N ARG A 246 0.37 13.49 -14.20
CA ARG A 246 -0.35 12.28 -13.74
C ARG A 246 -1.14 11.61 -14.86
N GLU A 247 -1.63 12.37 -15.85
CA GLU A 247 -2.38 11.85 -16.99
C GLU A 247 -1.50 11.04 -17.97
N ALA A 248 -0.24 11.45 -18.17
CA ALA A 248 0.68 10.80 -19.12
C ALA A 248 2.14 10.91 -18.62
N PRO A 249 2.51 10.19 -17.54
CA PRO A 249 3.83 10.35 -16.91
C PRO A 249 5.00 9.92 -17.79
N ASP A 250 4.80 8.98 -18.71
CA ASP A 250 5.79 8.47 -19.65
C ASP A 250 6.09 9.47 -20.81
N ASN A 251 5.15 10.35 -21.13
CA ASN A 251 5.24 11.29 -22.22
C ASN A 251 5.42 12.77 -21.78
N TRP A 252 5.45 13.02 -20.47
CA TRP A 252 5.55 14.38 -19.94
C TRP A 252 6.96 14.96 -20.11
N LYS A 253 7.05 16.17 -20.72
CA LYS A 253 8.31 16.82 -21.06
C LYS A 253 8.68 18.00 -20.15
N GLY A 254 7.92 18.21 -19.09
CA GLY A 254 8.10 19.37 -18.22
C GLY A 254 7.10 20.50 -18.51
N VAL A 255 7.29 21.65 -17.82
CA VAL A 255 6.45 22.86 -17.92
C VAL A 255 7.22 23.92 -18.69
#